data_61ae5463c5aef14e5b2c584e32825d52
#
_entry.id   61ae5463c5aef14e5b2c584e32825d52
#
_cell.length_a   1.000
_cell.length_b   1.000
_cell.length_c   1.000
_cell.angle_alpha   90.00
_cell.angle_beta   90.00
_cell.angle_gamma   90.00
#
_symmetry.space_group_name_H-M   'P 1'
#
loop_
_entity.id
_entity.type
_entity.pdbx_description
1 polymer ?
#
loop_
_entity_poly.entity_id
_entity_poly.type
_entity_poly.pdbx_seq_one_letter_code
_entity_poly.pdbx_strand_id
1 'polypeptide(L)'
;NNQDEDENQNQEEENQNLNKEDTESEENLSSEQEDTDTDIIEDENSDSDNSKDANPFYVPPEVDKDNFNYNAYTKKFDETIYAQDLCDQDELMRLRSNLEKQIDNMDNIISQLANRLQRKLMAQQNRWWEFNLEEGVLDASRLTRIIINPLQSLSYKEEIESEFKDTIVTLLIDNSGSMRGRPITVAALSADILTRTLERCGVKVEILGFTTRSWKGGKARDEWIKNGRPSNPGRLNEIRHIIYKSASIPWRRSKTNLGLMLREGILKENIDGEAIAWATERLNKRIEKRKILMVISDGAPVDDSTLSTNSGSYLDKHLRQVIKKTEANSNIELL
;
A
#
# COMPACT_ATOMS: atom_id res chain seq x y z
N ASN A 1 0.24 -51.94 -45.83
CA ASN A 1 1.63 -51.51 -45.60
C ASN A 1 1.99 -50.11 -46.18
N ASN A 2 1.05 -49.42 -46.86
CA ASN A 2 1.32 -48.06 -47.37
C ASN A 2 0.48 -46.95 -46.67
N GLN A 3 -0.28 -47.29 -45.66
CA GLN A 3 -1.04 -46.27 -44.87
C GLN A 3 -0.35 -45.87 -43.57
N ASP A 4 0.53 -46.71 -43.03
CA ASP A 4 1.23 -46.42 -41.76
C ASP A 4 2.50 -45.55 -41.94
N GLU A 5 2.99 -45.40 -43.17
CA GLU A 5 4.17 -44.57 -43.48
C GLU A 5 3.80 -43.09 -43.71
N ASP A 6 2.57 -42.78 -44.17
CA ASP A 6 2.12 -41.40 -44.40
C ASP A 6 1.69 -40.69 -43.11
N GLU A 7 1.21 -41.41 -42.09
CA GLU A 7 0.86 -40.82 -40.80
C GLU A 7 2.11 -40.45 -39.97
N ASN A 8 3.22 -41.16 -40.12
CA ASN A 8 4.44 -40.86 -39.39
C ASN A 8 5.21 -39.66 -39.97
N GLN A 9 5.09 -39.38 -41.27
CA GLN A 9 5.71 -38.21 -41.89
C GLN A 9 4.98 -36.90 -41.52
N ASN A 10 3.67 -36.93 -41.38
CA ASN A 10 2.87 -35.75 -40.95
C ASN A 10 3.10 -35.38 -39.47
N GLN A 11 3.38 -36.34 -38.61
CA GLN A 11 3.69 -36.05 -37.19
C GLN A 11 5.11 -35.50 -36.98
N GLU A 12 6.05 -35.84 -37.85
CA GLU A 12 7.42 -35.27 -37.80
C GLU A 12 7.47 -33.85 -38.38
N GLU A 13 6.64 -33.50 -39.35
CA GLU A 13 6.54 -32.14 -39.89
C GLU A 13 5.81 -31.18 -38.94
N GLU A 14 4.76 -31.63 -38.21
CA GLU A 14 4.12 -30.81 -37.17
C GLU A 14 5.02 -30.55 -35.98
N ASN A 15 5.84 -31.52 -35.56
CA ASN A 15 6.79 -31.33 -34.46
C ASN A 15 7.98 -30.42 -34.81
N GLN A 16 8.35 -30.35 -36.11
CA GLN A 16 9.41 -29.45 -36.57
C GLN A 16 8.93 -28.01 -36.74
N ASN A 17 7.64 -27.78 -37.00
CA ASN A 17 7.05 -26.43 -37.01
C ASN A 17 6.83 -25.85 -35.63
N LEU A 18 6.42 -26.64 -34.62
CA LEU A 18 6.29 -26.20 -33.23
C LEU A 18 7.63 -25.77 -32.62
N ASN A 19 8.74 -26.47 -32.97
CA ASN A 19 10.06 -26.09 -32.48
C ASN A 19 10.69 -24.87 -33.21
N LYS A 20 10.14 -24.47 -34.37
CA LYS A 20 10.59 -23.24 -35.04
C LYS A 20 9.89 -21.98 -34.52
N GLU A 21 8.63 -22.05 -34.07
CA GLU A 21 7.93 -20.92 -33.49
C GLU A 21 8.47 -20.57 -32.10
N ASP A 22 8.90 -21.54 -31.29
CA ASP A 22 9.49 -21.30 -29.98
C ASP A 22 10.92 -20.71 -30.05
N THR A 23 11.68 -20.92 -31.16
CA THR A 23 13.01 -20.35 -31.31
C THR A 23 13.00 -18.91 -31.85
N GLU A 24 11.98 -18.55 -32.64
CA GLU A 24 11.83 -17.17 -33.15
C GLU A 24 11.29 -16.21 -32.11
N SER A 25 10.64 -16.69 -31.03
CA SER A 25 10.17 -15.86 -29.92
C SER A 25 11.23 -15.53 -28.86
N GLU A 26 12.34 -16.28 -28.80
CA GLU A 26 13.46 -16.01 -27.88
C GLU A 26 14.53 -15.08 -28.48
N GLU A 27 14.67 -15.00 -29.80
CA GLU A 27 15.65 -14.10 -30.45
C GLU A 27 15.18 -12.65 -30.57
N ASN A 28 13.89 -12.34 -30.38
CA ASN A 28 13.36 -10.97 -30.44
C ASN A 28 13.35 -10.21 -29.10
N LEU A 29 13.88 -10.77 -28.01
CA LEU A 29 13.94 -10.10 -26.71
C LEU A 29 15.32 -9.51 -26.34
N SER A 30 16.30 -9.55 -27.23
CA SER A 30 17.68 -9.14 -26.93
C SER A 30 18.26 -7.99 -27.75
N SER A 31 17.44 -7.24 -28.50
CA SER A 31 17.94 -6.13 -29.33
C SER A 31 17.06 -4.89 -29.37
N GLU A 32 16.79 -4.30 -28.21
CA GLU A 32 16.39 -2.88 -28.12
C GLU A 32 17.05 -2.25 -26.90
N GLN A 33 18.35 -2.03 -26.99
CA GLN A 33 19.05 -0.96 -26.31
C GLN A 33 19.43 0.05 -27.39
N GLU A 34 18.56 1.00 -27.66
CA GLU A 34 18.91 2.21 -28.40
C GLU A 34 19.40 3.27 -27.44
N ASP A 35 20.67 3.60 -27.62
CA ASP A 35 21.34 4.78 -27.09
C ASP A 35 20.62 6.05 -27.57
N THR A 36 20.03 6.78 -26.66
CA THR A 36 19.62 8.17 -26.93
C THR A 36 20.78 9.10 -26.58
N ASP A 37 21.60 9.39 -27.55
CA ASP A 37 22.51 10.54 -27.55
C ASP A 37 21.67 11.82 -27.41
N THR A 38 21.82 12.49 -26.28
CA THR A 38 21.34 13.85 -26.11
C THR A 38 22.42 14.82 -26.57
N ASP A 39 22.18 15.43 -27.71
CA ASP A 39 22.97 16.56 -28.24
C ASP A 39 23.00 17.68 -27.20
N ILE A 40 24.21 17.94 -26.71
CA ILE A 40 24.54 19.10 -25.92
C ILE A 40 24.74 20.26 -26.91
N ILE A 41 23.84 21.21 -26.93
CA ILE A 41 24.04 22.53 -27.59
C ILE A 41 24.89 23.35 -26.63
N GLU A 42 26.16 23.53 -27.01
CA GLU A 42 27.06 24.53 -26.42
C GLU A 42 26.63 25.91 -26.93
N ASP A 43 26.21 26.79 -26.05
CA ASP A 43 26.10 28.22 -26.31
C ASP A 43 27.18 28.93 -25.50
N GLU A 44 28.23 29.34 -26.21
CA GLU A 44 29.31 30.19 -25.68
C GLU A 44 28.78 31.63 -25.59
N ASN A 45 28.82 32.26 -24.42
CA ASN A 45 29.49 33.55 -24.24
C ASN A 45 29.43 34.14 -22.83
N SER A 46 30.64 34.36 -22.38
CA SER A 46 31.23 35.55 -21.71
C SER A 46 31.01 35.75 -20.21
N ASP A 47 32.19 35.58 -19.56
CA ASP A 47 32.83 36.46 -18.57
C ASP A 47 32.06 36.98 -17.34
N SER A 48 32.41 36.48 -16.20
CA SER A 48 33.33 37.10 -15.22
C SER A 48 33.15 36.53 -13.81
N ASP A 49 34.22 35.92 -13.34
CA ASP A 49 34.85 36.07 -12.01
C ASP A 49 34.00 36.10 -10.73
N ASN A 50 34.13 35.09 -9.93
CA ASN A 50 34.46 35.04 -8.51
C ASN A 50 33.83 33.87 -7.74
N SER A 51 34.67 32.84 -7.57
CA SER A 51 34.94 32.13 -6.31
C SER A 51 33.85 31.71 -5.36
N LYS A 52 33.90 30.45 -5.08
CA LYS A 52 33.83 29.68 -3.82
C LYS A 52 32.77 28.58 -3.81
N ASP A 53 33.31 27.37 -3.78
CA ASP A 53 32.80 26.16 -3.15
C ASP A 53 31.31 26.16 -2.82
N ALA A 54 30.47 25.79 -3.77
CA ALA A 54 29.08 25.39 -3.53
C ALA A 54 28.97 23.90 -3.81
N ASN A 55 28.73 23.15 -2.77
CA ASN A 55 28.39 21.75 -2.79
C ASN A 55 27.11 21.55 -3.67
N PRO A 56 27.12 20.79 -4.79
CA PRO A 56 26.02 20.81 -5.77
C PRO A 56 24.75 20.03 -5.33
N PHE A 57 24.64 19.61 -4.08
CA PHE A 57 23.50 18.81 -3.58
C PHE A 57 22.73 19.43 -2.41
N TYR A 58 22.99 20.67 -2.03
CA TYR A 58 22.14 21.34 -1.07
C TYR A 58 21.02 22.09 -1.79
N VAL A 59 19.89 21.42 -2.03
CA VAL A 59 18.62 22.08 -2.28
C VAL A 59 18.12 22.59 -0.93
N PRO A 60 18.08 23.91 -0.69
CA PRO A 60 17.49 24.42 0.55
C PRO A 60 16.06 23.92 0.64
N PRO A 61 15.56 23.50 1.80
CA PRO A 61 14.13 23.24 1.94
C PRO A 61 13.42 24.55 1.59
N GLU A 62 12.65 24.54 0.51
CA GLU A 62 11.71 25.60 0.20
C GLU A 62 10.81 25.75 1.42
N VAL A 63 11.01 26.82 2.15
CA VAL A 63 10.10 27.22 3.22
C VAL A 63 8.84 27.67 2.51
N ASP A 64 7.90 26.75 2.34
CA ASP A 64 6.56 27.02 1.82
C ASP A 64 5.88 28.04 2.75
N LYS A 65 6.08 29.33 2.41
CA LYS A 65 5.39 30.46 3.06
C LYS A 65 3.96 30.61 2.53
N ASP A 66 3.52 29.75 1.65
CA ASP A 66 2.14 29.76 1.18
C ASP A 66 1.26 29.07 2.18
N ASN A 67 0.32 29.81 2.75
CA ASN A 67 -0.85 29.29 3.48
C ASN A 67 -1.71 28.47 2.51
N PHE A 68 -1.17 27.31 2.06
CA PHE A 68 -1.93 26.40 1.23
C PHE A 68 -3.05 25.79 2.05
N ASN A 69 -4.29 26.17 1.73
CA ASN A 69 -5.47 25.62 2.37
C ASN A 69 -6.18 24.69 1.37
N TYR A 70 -6.10 23.39 1.65
CA TYR A 70 -6.84 22.41 0.88
C TYR A 70 -8.34 22.48 1.25
N ASN A 71 -9.19 22.51 0.23
CA ASN A 71 -10.63 22.50 0.38
C ASN A 71 -11.28 21.51 -0.60
N ALA A 72 -12.34 20.84 -0.17
CA ALA A 72 -13.24 20.09 -1.03
C ALA A 72 -14.49 20.91 -1.29
N TYR A 73 -14.91 21.08 -2.52
CA TYR A 73 -16.13 21.81 -2.87
C TYR A 73 -17.35 21.25 -2.14
N THR A 74 -17.50 19.94 -2.15
CA THR A 74 -18.53 19.21 -1.41
C THR A 74 -18.04 17.82 -1.03
N LYS A 75 -18.42 17.37 0.16
CA LYS A 75 -18.19 16.01 0.68
C LYS A 75 -19.47 15.17 0.69
N LYS A 76 -20.58 15.74 0.20
CA LYS A 76 -21.92 15.13 0.27
C LYS A 76 -22.04 13.81 -0.48
N PHE A 77 -21.22 13.63 -1.51
CA PHE A 77 -21.27 12.47 -2.39
C PHE A 77 -20.12 11.48 -2.17
N ASP A 78 -19.25 11.79 -1.20
CA ASP A 78 -18.15 10.90 -0.81
C ASP A 78 -18.74 9.67 -0.13
N GLU A 79 -18.17 8.50 -0.43
CA GLU A 79 -18.64 7.25 0.11
C GLU A 79 -17.51 6.37 0.67
N THR A 80 -17.81 5.66 1.74
CA THR A 80 -16.96 4.58 2.24
C THR A 80 -17.78 3.30 2.20
N ILE A 81 -17.31 2.32 1.44
CA ILE A 81 -18.09 1.12 1.12
C ILE A 81 -17.25 -0.14 1.34
N TYR A 82 -17.89 -1.24 1.70
CA TYR A 82 -17.22 -2.54 1.75
C TYR A 82 -17.15 -3.16 0.36
N ALA A 83 -16.06 -3.88 0.11
CA ALA A 83 -15.85 -4.53 -1.19
C ALA A 83 -16.99 -5.50 -1.59
N GLN A 84 -17.57 -6.17 -0.60
CA GLN A 84 -18.70 -7.08 -0.80
C GLN A 84 -19.99 -6.40 -1.30
N ASP A 85 -20.13 -5.08 -1.06
CA ASP A 85 -21.32 -4.32 -1.46
C ASP A 85 -21.19 -3.74 -2.87
N LEU A 86 -19.98 -3.84 -3.48
CA LEU A 86 -19.68 -3.32 -4.83
C LEU A 86 -19.85 -4.35 -5.95
N CYS A 87 -19.98 -5.62 -5.59
CA CYS A 87 -20.00 -6.71 -6.57
C CYS A 87 -20.75 -7.90 -6.04
N ASP A 88 -21.39 -8.65 -6.94
CA ASP A 88 -22.06 -9.90 -6.60
C ASP A 88 -21.06 -10.94 -6.10
N GLN A 89 -21.53 -11.80 -5.18
CA GLN A 89 -20.67 -12.78 -4.52
C GLN A 89 -20.05 -13.78 -5.51
N ASP A 90 -20.80 -14.18 -6.53
CA ASP A 90 -20.32 -15.11 -7.56
C ASP A 90 -19.22 -14.51 -8.42
N GLU A 91 -19.33 -13.22 -8.76
CA GLU A 91 -18.28 -12.50 -9.48
C GLU A 91 -17.03 -12.34 -8.61
N LEU A 92 -17.19 -12.02 -7.32
CA LEU A 92 -16.07 -11.95 -6.36
C LEU A 92 -15.34 -13.28 -6.28
N MET A 93 -16.07 -14.41 -6.22
CA MET A 93 -15.45 -15.73 -6.19
C MET A 93 -14.67 -16.03 -7.48
N ARG A 94 -15.21 -15.65 -8.64
CA ARG A 94 -14.54 -15.82 -9.94
C ARG A 94 -13.26 -15.01 -10.01
N LEU A 95 -13.30 -13.73 -9.62
CA LEU A 95 -12.13 -12.86 -9.60
C LEU A 95 -11.09 -13.37 -8.60
N ARG A 96 -11.53 -13.85 -7.44
CA ARG A 96 -10.66 -14.47 -6.45
C ARG A 96 -9.97 -15.72 -6.98
N SER A 97 -10.70 -16.59 -7.69
CA SER A 97 -10.11 -17.79 -8.31
C SER A 97 -9.01 -17.44 -9.31
N ASN A 98 -9.18 -16.35 -10.07
CA ASN A 98 -8.13 -15.87 -10.98
C ASN A 98 -6.88 -15.39 -10.22
N LEU A 99 -7.07 -14.72 -9.09
CA LEU A 99 -5.96 -14.31 -8.23
C LEU A 99 -5.25 -15.53 -7.59
N GLU A 100 -6.01 -16.51 -7.11
CA GLU A 100 -5.48 -17.73 -6.47
C GLU A 100 -4.60 -18.54 -7.43
N LYS A 101 -4.97 -18.66 -8.70
CA LYS A 101 -4.14 -19.35 -9.71
C LYS A 101 -2.73 -18.76 -9.85
N GLN A 102 -2.58 -17.47 -9.60
CA GLN A 102 -1.28 -16.80 -9.64
C GLN A 102 -0.51 -16.98 -8.31
N ILE A 103 -1.21 -17.21 -7.20
CA ILE A 103 -0.61 -17.37 -5.86
C ILE A 103 -0.17 -18.81 -5.60
N ASP A 104 -0.84 -19.82 -6.19
CA ASP A 104 -0.60 -21.25 -5.90
C ASP A 104 0.87 -21.65 -6.04
N ASN A 105 1.60 -21.04 -6.96
CA ASN A 105 3.03 -21.26 -7.13
C ASN A 105 3.90 -20.59 -6.04
N MET A 106 3.33 -19.76 -5.18
CA MET A 106 4.05 -18.93 -4.20
C MET A 106 3.90 -19.38 -2.74
N ASP A 107 3.12 -20.42 -2.44
CA ASP A 107 2.84 -20.86 -1.07
C ASP A 107 4.11 -21.23 -0.28
N ASN A 108 5.12 -21.79 -0.92
CA ASN A 108 6.41 -22.09 -0.30
C ASN A 108 7.17 -20.80 0.09
N ILE A 109 7.12 -19.78 -0.76
CA ILE A 109 7.76 -18.48 -0.52
C ILE A 109 7.06 -17.78 0.65
N ILE A 110 5.73 -17.80 0.68
CA ILE A 110 4.92 -17.22 1.77
C ILE A 110 5.30 -17.88 3.10
N SER A 111 5.41 -19.20 3.13
CA SER A 111 5.77 -19.94 4.34
C SER A 111 7.18 -19.63 4.82
N GLN A 112 8.15 -19.50 3.92
CA GLN A 112 9.52 -19.12 4.25
C GLN A 112 9.60 -17.67 4.76
N LEU A 113 8.90 -16.73 4.12
CA LEU A 113 8.83 -15.34 4.54
C LEU A 113 8.16 -15.20 5.91
N ALA A 114 7.05 -15.91 6.14
CA ALA A 114 6.36 -15.92 7.43
C ALA A 114 7.28 -16.42 8.55
N ASN A 115 7.96 -17.53 8.35
CA ASN A 115 8.89 -18.08 9.33
C ASN A 115 10.10 -17.17 9.58
N ARG A 116 10.61 -16.50 8.53
CA ARG A 116 11.72 -15.54 8.68
C ARG A 116 11.27 -14.29 9.43
N LEU A 117 10.09 -13.76 9.09
CA LEU A 117 9.52 -12.60 9.77
C LEU A 117 9.24 -12.94 11.23
N GLN A 118 8.56 -14.05 11.52
CA GLN A 118 8.26 -14.48 12.87
C GLN A 118 9.53 -14.59 13.72
N ARG A 119 10.60 -15.19 13.19
CA ARG A 119 11.89 -15.26 13.90
C ARG A 119 12.49 -13.88 14.18
N LYS A 120 12.44 -12.95 13.21
CA LYS A 120 12.92 -11.57 13.43
C LYS A 120 12.10 -10.84 14.48
N LEU A 121 10.77 -11.02 14.44
CA LEU A 121 9.87 -10.41 15.39
C LEU A 121 10.08 -10.96 16.81
N MET A 122 10.23 -12.27 16.95
CA MET A 122 10.54 -12.89 18.24
C MET A 122 11.92 -12.47 18.77
N ALA A 123 12.90 -12.29 17.88
CA ALA A 123 14.23 -11.82 18.30
C ALA A 123 14.24 -10.36 18.78
N GLN A 124 13.27 -9.56 18.37
CA GLN A 124 13.10 -8.16 18.81
C GLN A 124 12.15 -8.02 20.01
N GLN A 125 11.59 -9.13 20.54
CA GLN A 125 10.80 -9.07 21.75
C GLN A 125 11.66 -8.61 22.91
N ASN A 126 11.38 -7.44 23.45
CA ASN A 126 11.95 -6.98 24.70
C ASN A 126 11.28 -7.72 25.82
N ARG A 127 12.00 -8.67 26.43
CA ARG A 127 11.59 -9.32 27.67
C ARG A 127 11.96 -8.41 28.81
N TRP A 128 11.02 -8.11 29.65
CA TRP A 128 11.29 -7.37 30.89
C TRP A 128 10.84 -8.17 32.08
N TRP A 129 11.42 -7.86 33.23
CA TRP A 129 11.04 -8.46 34.49
C TRP A 129 10.04 -7.56 35.21
N GLU A 130 8.85 -8.08 35.52
CA GLU A 130 7.99 -7.47 36.51
C GLU A 130 8.41 -7.95 37.89
N PHE A 131 8.56 -7.00 38.80
CA PHE A 131 9.05 -7.24 40.14
C PHE A 131 7.97 -6.95 41.17
N ASN A 132 8.17 -7.40 42.42
CA ASN A 132 7.25 -7.24 43.55
C ASN A 132 5.94 -8.02 43.33
N LEU A 133 6.07 -9.25 42.92
CA LEU A 133 4.95 -10.19 42.79
C LEU A 133 4.90 -11.11 44.02
N GLU A 134 3.72 -11.68 44.27
CA GLU A 134 3.48 -12.68 45.31
C GLU A 134 3.85 -14.08 44.87
N GLU A 135 3.86 -14.33 43.54
CA GLU A 135 4.16 -15.61 42.93
C GLU A 135 5.13 -15.41 41.77
N GLY A 136 5.90 -16.45 41.38
CA GLY A 136 6.81 -16.42 40.24
C GLY A 136 8.22 -16.92 40.57
N VAL A 137 9.24 -16.39 39.91
CA VAL A 137 10.64 -16.70 40.16
C VAL A 137 11.17 -15.81 41.30
N LEU A 138 11.82 -16.44 42.29
CA LEU A 138 12.37 -15.72 43.44
C LEU A 138 13.44 -14.70 43.02
N ASP A 139 13.28 -13.44 43.42
CA ASP A 139 14.26 -12.38 43.18
C ASP A 139 15.26 -12.34 44.37
N ALA A 140 16.43 -12.98 44.18
CA ALA A 140 17.46 -13.05 45.20
C ALA A 140 17.95 -11.67 45.67
N SER A 141 17.90 -10.64 44.84
CA SER A 141 18.32 -9.27 45.18
C SER A 141 17.40 -8.58 46.19
N ARG A 142 16.18 -9.08 46.34
CA ARG A 142 15.15 -8.50 47.22
C ARG A 142 14.84 -9.34 48.47
N LEU A 143 15.54 -10.46 48.69
CA LEU A 143 15.38 -11.31 49.88
C LEU A 143 15.65 -10.57 51.20
N THR A 144 16.50 -9.59 51.23
CA THR A 144 16.74 -8.71 52.40
C THR A 144 15.47 -8.05 52.91
N ARG A 145 14.50 -7.79 52.06
CA ARG A 145 13.20 -7.17 52.44
C ARG A 145 12.36 -8.13 53.31
N ILE A 146 12.42 -9.42 53.06
CA ILE A 146 11.69 -10.43 53.83
C ILE A 146 12.20 -10.49 55.28
N ILE A 147 13.52 -10.25 55.45
CA ILE A 147 14.13 -10.25 56.79
C ILE A 147 13.71 -8.99 57.56
N ILE A 148 13.55 -7.85 56.89
CA ILE A 148 13.19 -6.56 57.48
C ILE A 148 11.66 -6.54 57.73
N ASN A 149 10.84 -7.01 56.81
CA ASN A 149 9.39 -6.99 56.90
C ASN A 149 8.77 -8.32 56.41
N PRO A 150 8.66 -9.33 57.29
CA PRO A 150 8.16 -10.69 56.94
C PRO A 150 6.69 -10.70 56.46
N LEU A 151 5.91 -9.64 56.71
CA LEU A 151 4.52 -9.53 56.30
C LEU A 151 4.33 -9.13 54.85
N GLN A 152 5.41 -8.67 54.16
CA GLN A 152 5.39 -8.35 52.75
C GLN A 152 6.17 -9.38 51.95
N SER A 153 5.43 -10.35 51.39
CA SER A 153 6.00 -11.44 50.57
C SER A 153 6.34 -11.09 49.11
N LEU A 154 6.35 -9.77 48.77
CA LEU A 154 6.59 -9.29 47.40
C LEU A 154 8.04 -9.46 46.95
N SER A 155 8.52 -10.69 46.84
CA SER A 155 9.92 -11.03 46.51
C SER A 155 10.07 -11.87 45.26
N TYR A 156 9.01 -11.99 44.50
CA TYR A 156 9.02 -12.72 43.26
C TYR A 156 9.06 -11.76 42.07
N LYS A 157 9.56 -12.27 40.97
CA LYS A 157 9.59 -11.63 39.66
C LYS A 157 9.09 -12.60 38.60
N GLU A 158 8.42 -12.07 37.60
CA GLU A 158 7.97 -12.83 36.44
C GLU A 158 8.53 -12.19 35.16
N GLU A 159 8.94 -13.03 34.23
CA GLU A 159 9.36 -12.57 32.91
C GLU A 159 8.10 -12.30 32.07
N ILE A 160 7.86 -11.02 31.79
CA ILE A 160 6.76 -10.62 30.91
C ILE A 160 7.29 -10.48 29.50
N GLU A 161 6.75 -11.28 28.60
CA GLU A 161 6.93 -11.08 27.17
C GLU A 161 6.04 -9.92 26.73
N SER A 162 6.65 -8.86 26.16
CA SER A 162 5.85 -7.84 25.49
C SER A 162 5.10 -8.49 24.35
N GLU A 163 3.76 -8.52 24.45
CA GLU A 163 2.94 -9.13 23.41
C GLU A 163 3.13 -8.38 22.09
N PHE A 164 3.77 -9.05 21.13
CA PHE A 164 3.94 -8.58 19.77
C PHE A 164 2.59 -8.36 19.04
N LYS A 165 1.53 -8.86 19.63
CA LYS A 165 0.14 -8.77 19.18
C LYS A 165 -0.43 -7.34 19.20
N ASP A 166 0.30 -6.36 19.72
CA ASP A 166 -0.15 -4.98 19.85
C ASP A 166 0.25 -4.11 18.62
N THR A 167 0.38 -4.76 17.45
CA THR A 167 0.71 -4.10 16.20
C THR A 167 -0.42 -4.24 15.19
N ILE A 168 -0.72 -3.14 14.50
CA ILE A 168 -1.63 -3.12 13.36
C ILE A 168 -0.92 -2.55 12.13
N VAL A 169 -1.13 -3.20 10.98
CA VAL A 169 -0.65 -2.75 9.68
C VAL A 169 -1.86 -2.47 8.80
N THR A 170 -1.96 -1.27 8.27
CA THR A 170 -2.97 -0.89 7.28
C THR A 170 -2.29 -0.77 5.92
N LEU A 171 -2.75 -1.57 4.96
CA LEU A 171 -2.36 -1.49 3.55
C LEU A 171 -3.36 -0.60 2.85
N LEU A 172 -2.92 0.55 2.34
CA LEU A 172 -3.73 1.48 1.57
C LEU A 172 -3.32 1.37 0.10
N ILE A 173 -4.24 0.89 -0.75
CA ILE A 173 -3.95 0.51 -2.13
C ILE A 173 -4.65 1.48 -3.06
N ASP A 174 -3.90 2.02 -4.00
CA ASP A 174 -4.41 2.84 -5.08
C ASP A 174 -5.21 1.98 -6.07
N ASN A 175 -6.46 2.39 -6.29
CA ASN A 175 -7.36 1.81 -7.29
C ASN A 175 -7.63 2.81 -8.43
N SER A 176 -6.57 3.50 -8.87
CA SER A 176 -6.61 4.42 -10.00
C SER A 176 -6.51 3.72 -11.36
N GLY A 177 -6.79 4.45 -12.42
CA GLY A 177 -6.75 3.95 -13.80
C GLY A 177 -5.34 3.57 -14.25
N SER A 178 -4.30 4.23 -13.75
CA SER A 178 -2.88 3.91 -13.99
C SER A 178 -2.49 2.53 -13.48
N MET A 179 -3.08 2.11 -12.36
CA MET A 179 -2.88 0.79 -11.78
C MET A 179 -3.46 -0.35 -12.62
N ARG A 180 -4.21 -0.05 -13.69
CA ARG A 180 -4.88 -1.07 -14.51
C ARG A 180 -3.91 -2.11 -15.07
N GLY A 181 -4.33 -3.38 -15.06
CA GLY A 181 -3.58 -4.50 -15.60
C GLY A 181 -2.57 -5.07 -14.60
N ARG A 182 -1.30 -5.08 -14.97
CA ARG A 182 -0.24 -5.72 -14.16
C ARG A 182 -0.01 -5.06 -12.79
N PRO A 183 0.03 -3.72 -12.65
CA PRO A 183 0.29 -3.10 -11.35
C PRO A 183 -0.73 -3.48 -10.28
N ILE A 184 -2.03 -3.38 -10.55
CA ILE A 184 -3.07 -3.73 -9.56
C ILE A 184 -3.05 -5.22 -9.21
N THR A 185 -2.70 -6.08 -10.17
CA THR A 185 -2.57 -7.51 -9.93
C THR A 185 -1.42 -7.80 -8.97
N VAL A 186 -0.26 -7.17 -9.18
CA VAL A 186 0.90 -7.29 -8.27
C VAL A 186 0.57 -6.73 -6.90
N ALA A 187 -0.13 -5.59 -6.82
CA ALA A 187 -0.57 -5.01 -5.55
C ALA A 187 -1.51 -5.94 -4.79
N ALA A 188 -2.50 -6.55 -5.47
CA ALA A 188 -3.42 -7.50 -4.88
C ALA A 188 -2.71 -8.78 -4.38
N LEU A 189 -1.77 -9.32 -5.16
CA LEU A 189 -0.93 -10.47 -4.76
C LEU A 189 -0.08 -10.13 -3.55
N SER A 190 0.59 -8.98 -3.56
CA SER A 190 1.43 -8.52 -2.44
C SER A 190 0.61 -8.33 -1.17
N ALA A 191 -0.58 -7.73 -1.28
CA ALA A 191 -1.49 -7.54 -0.15
C ALA A 191 -1.96 -8.87 0.44
N ASP A 192 -2.28 -9.86 -0.42
CA ASP A 192 -2.69 -11.19 0.04
C ASP A 192 -1.54 -11.92 0.77
N ILE A 193 -0.34 -11.91 0.19
CA ILE A 193 0.86 -12.53 0.76
C ILE A 193 1.23 -11.87 2.10
N LEU A 194 1.29 -10.54 2.14
CA LEU A 194 1.61 -9.78 3.35
C LEU A 194 0.57 -10.06 4.45
N THR A 195 -0.71 -10.04 4.11
CA THR A 195 -1.78 -10.29 5.08
C THR A 195 -1.70 -11.69 5.67
N ARG A 196 -1.52 -12.73 4.84
CA ARG A 196 -1.33 -14.11 5.30
C ARG A 196 -0.12 -14.23 6.24
N THR A 197 0.98 -13.59 5.86
CA THR A 197 2.25 -13.64 6.62
C THR A 197 2.12 -12.93 7.95
N LEU A 198 1.58 -11.71 7.96
CA LEU A 198 1.43 -10.89 9.17
C LEU A 198 0.42 -11.49 10.15
N GLU A 199 -0.73 -11.99 9.66
CA GLU A 199 -1.70 -12.66 10.55
C GLU A 199 -1.15 -13.93 11.18
N ARG A 200 -0.32 -14.71 10.48
CA ARG A 200 0.40 -15.85 11.08
C ARG A 200 1.31 -15.43 12.22
N CYS A 201 1.86 -14.23 12.16
CA CYS A 201 2.69 -13.65 13.22
C CYS A 201 1.87 -12.99 14.34
N GLY A 202 0.54 -13.02 14.27
CA GLY A 202 -0.33 -12.40 15.27
C GLY A 202 -0.53 -10.89 15.09
N VAL A 203 -0.04 -10.30 14.01
CA VAL A 203 -0.23 -8.89 13.66
C VAL A 203 -1.60 -8.69 13.03
N LYS A 204 -2.33 -7.66 13.45
CA LYS A 204 -3.59 -7.29 12.83
C LYS A 204 -3.35 -6.56 11.53
N VAL A 205 -4.10 -6.93 10.48
CA VAL A 205 -3.97 -6.32 9.16
C VAL A 205 -5.31 -5.77 8.69
N GLU A 206 -5.29 -4.54 8.20
CA GLU A 206 -6.40 -3.89 7.50
C GLU A 206 -6.01 -3.65 6.04
N ILE A 207 -6.92 -3.86 5.09
CA ILE A 207 -6.69 -3.60 3.66
C ILE A 207 -7.75 -2.62 3.19
N LEU A 208 -7.29 -1.47 2.75
CA LEU A 208 -8.10 -0.35 2.28
C LEU A 208 -7.75 -0.05 0.83
N GLY A 209 -8.70 0.47 0.08
CA GLY A 209 -8.47 0.98 -1.25
C GLY A 209 -9.09 2.36 -1.42
N PHE A 210 -8.57 3.12 -2.35
CA PHE A 210 -9.08 4.43 -2.67
C PHE A 210 -9.13 4.67 -4.17
N THR A 211 -10.16 5.38 -4.59
CA THR A 211 -10.39 5.82 -5.97
C THR A 211 -11.42 6.93 -5.96
N THR A 212 -11.80 7.42 -7.13
CA THR A 212 -12.96 8.30 -7.28
C THR A 212 -14.18 7.50 -7.73
N ARG A 213 -15.36 8.05 -7.48
CA ARG A 213 -16.63 7.43 -7.91
C ARG A 213 -16.88 7.59 -9.40
N SER A 214 -16.45 8.71 -9.95
CA SER A 214 -16.68 9.07 -11.35
C SER A 214 -15.39 9.47 -12.03
N TRP A 215 -15.33 9.31 -13.34
CA TRP A 215 -14.30 9.91 -14.15
C TRP A 215 -14.63 11.40 -14.37
N LYS A 216 -13.62 12.26 -14.25
CA LYS A 216 -13.69 13.69 -14.59
C LYS A 216 -14.79 14.47 -13.83
N GLY A 217 -15.02 14.13 -12.55
CA GLY A 217 -15.80 14.92 -11.61
C GLY A 217 -17.08 14.30 -11.10
N GLY A 218 -18.10 13.97 -11.78
CA GLY A 218 -19.39 13.48 -11.28
C GLY A 218 -20.29 14.57 -10.68
N LYS A 219 -21.12 14.19 -9.69
CA LYS A 219 -22.15 15.07 -9.09
C LYS A 219 -21.59 16.31 -8.42
N ALA A 220 -20.41 16.22 -7.83
CA ALA A 220 -19.72 17.36 -7.21
C ALA A 220 -19.41 18.44 -8.26
N ARG A 221 -18.90 18.03 -9.41
CA ARG A 221 -18.67 18.92 -10.56
C ARG A 221 -19.96 19.49 -11.14
N ASP A 222 -21.00 18.66 -11.25
CA ASP A 222 -22.31 19.09 -11.74
C ASP A 222 -22.93 20.18 -10.84
N GLU A 223 -22.81 20.02 -9.52
CA GLU A 223 -23.26 21.01 -8.55
C GLU A 223 -22.45 22.32 -8.66
N TRP A 224 -21.13 22.24 -8.85
CA TRP A 224 -20.30 23.40 -9.11
C TRP A 224 -20.67 24.15 -10.38
N ILE A 225 -20.98 23.42 -11.46
CA ILE A 225 -21.43 24.03 -12.73
C ILE A 225 -22.77 24.75 -12.52
N LYS A 226 -23.72 24.12 -11.82
CA LYS A 226 -25.04 24.70 -11.51
C LYS A 226 -24.94 25.98 -10.68
N ASN A 227 -23.94 26.03 -9.79
CA ASN A 227 -23.72 27.18 -8.90
C ASN A 227 -22.87 28.31 -9.55
N GLY A 228 -22.73 28.31 -10.90
CA GLY A 228 -22.08 29.39 -11.64
C GLY A 228 -20.55 29.33 -11.67
N ARG A 229 -19.95 28.18 -11.41
CA ARG A 229 -18.50 27.92 -11.50
C ARG A 229 -17.65 28.90 -10.68
N PRO A 230 -17.81 28.99 -9.36
CA PRO A 230 -16.96 29.85 -8.53
C PRO A 230 -15.48 29.50 -8.73
N SER A 231 -14.61 30.51 -8.66
CA SER A 231 -13.16 30.33 -8.78
C SER A 231 -12.59 29.58 -7.59
N ASN A 232 -11.51 28.81 -7.83
CA ASN A 232 -10.81 28.00 -6.81
C ASN A 232 -11.72 27.10 -5.99
N PRO A 233 -12.46 26.20 -6.64
CA PRO A 233 -13.46 25.37 -5.94
C PRO A 233 -12.83 24.32 -5.02
N GLY A 234 -11.55 24.05 -5.17
CA GLY A 234 -10.91 22.90 -4.53
C GLY A 234 -11.22 21.59 -5.24
N ARG A 235 -11.32 20.49 -4.49
CA ARG A 235 -11.64 19.17 -5.06
C ARG A 235 -13.06 19.14 -5.63
N LEU A 236 -13.19 18.71 -6.89
CA LEU A 236 -14.45 18.64 -7.64
C LEU A 236 -14.93 17.22 -7.96
N ASN A 237 -14.24 16.19 -7.48
CA ASN A 237 -14.65 14.81 -7.69
C ASN A 237 -15.18 14.17 -6.39
N GLU A 238 -15.92 13.09 -6.53
CA GLU A 238 -16.46 12.28 -5.44
C GLU A 238 -15.46 11.18 -5.08
N ILE A 239 -15.11 11.07 -3.81
CA ILE A 239 -14.19 10.04 -3.34
C ILE A 239 -14.95 8.74 -3.05
N ARG A 240 -14.32 7.63 -3.40
CA ARG A 240 -14.73 6.29 -3.00
C ARG A 240 -13.61 5.62 -2.22
N HIS A 241 -13.85 5.40 -0.94
CA HIS A 241 -13.00 4.61 -0.08
C HIS A 241 -13.54 3.19 0.04
N ILE A 242 -12.72 2.19 -0.24
CA ILE A 242 -13.11 0.79 -0.27
C ILE A 242 -12.46 0.05 0.89
N ILE A 243 -13.26 -0.69 1.67
CA ILE A 243 -12.75 -1.56 2.73
C ILE A 243 -12.75 -2.99 2.21
N TYR A 244 -11.58 -3.52 1.84
CA TYR A 244 -11.41 -4.90 1.43
C TYR A 244 -11.39 -5.84 2.62
N LYS A 245 -10.68 -5.44 3.68
CA LYS A 245 -10.56 -6.20 4.92
C LYS A 245 -10.41 -5.25 6.11
N SER A 246 -11.29 -5.35 7.06
CA SER A 246 -11.11 -4.64 8.33
C SER A 246 -10.19 -5.42 9.27
N ALA A 247 -9.52 -4.70 10.18
CA ALA A 247 -8.54 -5.28 11.11
C ALA A 247 -9.13 -6.34 12.08
N SER A 248 -10.44 -6.28 12.36
CA SER A 248 -11.14 -7.22 13.25
C SER A 248 -11.56 -8.53 12.55
N ILE A 249 -11.58 -8.55 11.22
CA ILE A 249 -12.01 -9.72 10.44
C ILE A 249 -10.77 -10.50 10.00
N PRO A 250 -10.68 -11.82 10.26
CA PRO A 250 -9.56 -12.63 9.81
C PRO A 250 -9.54 -12.75 8.28
N TRP A 251 -8.34 -12.87 7.71
CA TRP A 251 -8.13 -12.98 6.27
C TRP A 251 -9.01 -14.05 5.59
N ARG A 252 -9.17 -15.22 6.24
CA ARG A 252 -9.97 -16.32 5.67
C ARG A 252 -11.40 -15.92 5.30
N ARG A 253 -12.00 -14.97 6.03
CA ARG A 253 -13.37 -14.48 5.77
C ARG A 253 -13.41 -13.38 4.72
N SER A 254 -12.32 -12.63 4.55
CA SER A 254 -12.26 -11.48 3.65
C SER A 254 -11.45 -11.73 2.37
N LYS A 255 -10.88 -12.93 2.20
CA LYS A 255 -10.03 -13.25 1.04
C LYS A 255 -10.72 -13.06 -0.31
N THR A 256 -12.02 -13.32 -0.40
CA THR A 256 -12.82 -13.13 -1.61
C THR A 256 -12.91 -11.67 -2.03
N ASN A 257 -12.92 -10.76 -1.06
CA ASN A 257 -13.03 -9.32 -1.31
C ASN A 257 -11.83 -8.75 -2.08
N LEU A 258 -10.64 -9.35 -1.90
CA LEU A 258 -9.45 -8.91 -2.63
C LEU A 258 -9.55 -9.15 -4.14
N GLY A 259 -10.38 -10.11 -4.56
CA GLY A 259 -10.67 -10.33 -5.97
C GLY A 259 -11.24 -9.09 -6.67
N LEU A 260 -11.97 -8.24 -5.93
CA LEU A 260 -12.56 -7.01 -6.45
C LEU A 260 -11.51 -6.03 -7.03
N MET A 261 -10.26 -6.06 -6.55
CA MET A 261 -9.17 -5.23 -7.10
C MET A 261 -8.93 -5.49 -8.59
N LEU A 262 -9.21 -6.70 -9.07
CA LEU A 262 -9.05 -7.06 -10.49
C LEU A 262 -10.20 -6.57 -11.38
N ARG A 263 -11.24 -5.96 -10.79
CA ARG A 263 -12.39 -5.45 -11.55
C ARG A 263 -12.07 -4.09 -12.15
N GLU A 264 -11.84 -4.03 -13.44
CA GLU A 264 -11.46 -2.80 -14.15
C GLU A 264 -12.46 -1.64 -13.99
N GLY A 265 -13.75 -1.89 -13.85
CA GLY A 265 -14.79 -0.87 -13.69
C GLY A 265 -14.69 -0.03 -12.42
N ILE A 266 -13.84 -0.45 -11.43
CA ILE A 266 -13.62 0.27 -10.18
C ILE A 266 -12.48 1.26 -10.32
N LEU A 267 -11.48 0.96 -11.15
CA LEU A 267 -10.28 1.76 -11.33
C LEU A 267 -10.62 3.08 -12.02
N LYS A 268 -10.39 4.21 -11.32
CA LYS A 268 -10.68 5.56 -11.83
C LYS A 268 -9.56 6.53 -11.48
N GLU A 269 -9.88 7.73 -11.01
CA GLU A 269 -8.90 8.75 -10.62
C GLU A 269 -8.51 8.59 -9.15
N ASN A 270 -7.42 9.21 -8.71
CA ASN A 270 -6.88 9.09 -7.35
C ASN A 270 -6.68 10.45 -6.67
N ILE A 271 -7.01 10.49 -5.36
CA ILE A 271 -6.82 11.65 -4.47
C ILE A 271 -6.13 11.15 -3.20
N ASP A 272 -4.83 10.95 -3.29
CA ASP A 272 -4.00 10.27 -2.29
C ASP A 272 -4.01 10.97 -0.93
N GLY A 273 -3.98 12.30 -0.92
CA GLY A 273 -3.95 13.07 0.33
C GLY A 273 -5.16 12.80 1.23
N GLU A 274 -6.38 12.82 0.68
CA GLU A 274 -7.59 12.51 1.46
C GLU A 274 -7.64 11.02 1.85
N ALA A 275 -7.12 10.11 1.01
CA ALA A 275 -7.05 8.69 1.29
C ALA A 275 -6.12 8.39 2.49
N ILE A 276 -4.93 9.00 2.52
CA ILE A 276 -3.98 8.88 3.64
C ILE A 276 -4.60 9.48 4.92
N ALA A 277 -5.24 10.64 4.83
CA ALA A 277 -5.91 11.26 5.98
C ALA A 277 -7.01 10.34 6.55
N TRP A 278 -7.82 9.73 5.68
CA TRP A 278 -8.85 8.78 6.08
C TRP A 278 -8.27 7.51 6.72
N ALA A 279 -7.23 6.91 6.14
CA ALA A 279 -6.56 5.75 6.71
C ALA A 279 -5.93 6.07 8.07
N THR A 280 -5.29 7.23 8.20
CA THR A 280 -4.72 7.76 9.45
C THR A 280 -5.78 7.92 10.54
N GLU A 281 -6.96 8.48 10.20
CA GLU A 281 -8.07 8.62 11.13
C GLU A 281 -8.58 7.25 11.63
N ARG A 282 -8.67 6.26 10.75
CA ARG A 282 -9.05 4.88 11.10
C ARG A 282 -8.04 4.24 12.04
N LEU A 283 -6.74 4.36 11.74
CA LEU A 283 -5.66 3.85 12.58
C LEU A 283 -5.62 4.52 13.96
N ASN A 284 -5.90 5.83 14.04
CA ASN A 284 -5.93 6.54 15.31
C ASN A 284 -7.03 6.03 16.25
N LYS A 285 -8.14 5.54 15.73
CA LYS A 285 -9.24 4.92 16.49
C LYS A 285 -8.89 3.53 17.04
N ARG A 286 -7.77 2.96 16.63
CA ARG A 286 -7.32 1.64 17.07
C ARG A 286 -6.57 1.71 18.39
N ILE A 287 -6.68 0.64 19.18
CA ILE A 287 -6.08 0.52 20.51
C ILE A 287 -4.63 0.03 20.48
N GLU A 288 -4.20 -0.55 19.36
CA GLU A 288 -2.87 -1.10 19.19
C GLU A 288 -1.80 -0.02 19.38
N LYS A 289 -0.69 -0.35 20.07
CA LYS A 289 0.38 0.60 20.38
C LYS A 289 1.18 0.97 19.14
N ARG A 290 1.54 -0.02 18.32
CA ARG A 290 2.29 0.19 17.09
C ARG A 290 1.35 0.19 15.90
N LYS A 291 1.39 1.26 15.14
CA LYS A 291 0.51 1.50 13.98
C LYS A 291 1.35 1.79 12.76
N ILE A 292 1.17 0.99 11.72
CA ILE A 292 1.92 1.13 10.48
C ILE A 292 0.92 1.35 9.34
N LEU A 293 1.12 2.40 8.58
CA LEU A 293 0.38 2.69 7.35
C LEU A 293 1.31 2.50 6.16
N MET A 294 1.03 1.50 5.34
CA MET A 294 1.76 1.25 4.10
C MET A 294 0.89 1.65 2.91
N VAL A 295 1.39 2.56 2.09
CA VAL A 295 0.71 3.05 0.89
C VAL A 295 1.33 2.40 -0.34
N ILE A 296 0.48 1.87 -1.21
CA ILE A 296 0.88 1.26 -2.49
C ILE A 296 0.19 2.04 -3.59
N SER A 297 0.95 2.87 -4.29
CA SER A 297 0.52 3.69 -5.43
C SER A 297 1.61 3.68 -6.51
N ASP A 298 1.24 3.95 -7.75
CA ASP A 298 2.14 3.97 -8.91
C ASP A 298 2.51 5.37 -9.38
N GLY A 299 2.04 6.41 -8.68
CA GLY A 299 2.35 7.76 -9.15
C GLY A 299 1.80 8.91 -8.31
N ALA A 300 1.64 10.04 -8.99
CA ALA A 300 1.12 11.27 -8.43
C ALA A 300 -0.42 11.26 -8.38
N PRO A 301 -1.03 12.03 -7.47
CA PRO A 301 -2.48 12.18 -7.41
C PRO A 301 -2.99 12.89 -8.66
N VAL A 302 -3.93 12.25 -9.36
CA VAL A 302 -4.52 12.76 -10.60
C VAL A 302 -6.04 12.74 -10.52
N ASP A 303 -6.63 13.93 -10.62
CA ASP A 303 -8.05 14.15 -10.82
C ASP A 303 -8.25 15.30 -11.82
N ASP A 304 -8.65 14.95 -13.04
CA ASP A 304 -8.78 15.90 -14.16
C ASP A 304 -9.68 17.09 -13.82
N SER A 305 -10.78 16.82 -13.11
CA SER A 305 -11.75 17.88 -12.77
C SER A 305 -11.19 18.89 -11.77
N THR A 306 -10.42 18.43 -10.80
CA THR A 306 -9.78 19.26 -9.80
C THR A 306 -8.58 20.01 -10.39
N LEU A 307 -7.72 19.32 -11.15
CA LEU A 307 -6.51 19.92 -11.74
C LEU A 307 -6.82 20.94 -12.83
N SER A 308 -7.92 20.77 -13.58
CA SER A 308 -8.34 21.74 -14.61
C SER A 308 -8.87 23.05 -14.04
N THR A 309 -9.29 23.09 -12.79
CA THR A 309 -9.95 24.26 -12.16
C THR A 309 -9.13 24.90 -11.05
N ASN A 310 -8.09 24.21 -10.57
CA ASN A 310 -7.14 24.70 -9.57
C ASN A 310 -5.72 24.70 -10.17
N SER A 311 -4.70 25.03 -9.37
CA SER A 311 -3.31 24.92 -9.83
C SER A 311 -2.94 23.46 -10.09
N GLY A 312 -2.10 23.19 -11.10
CA GLY A 312 -1.67 21.82 -11.44
C GLY A 312 -0.97 21.09 -10.29
N SER A 313 -0.40 21.80 -9.32
CA SER A 313 0.23 21.23 -8.12
C SER A 313 -0.69 21.16 -6.90
N TYR A 314 -2.02 21.36 -7.06
CA TYR A 314 -2.97 21.44 -5.95
C TYR A 314 -3.03 20.17 -5.13
N LEU A 315 -3.18 19.01 -5.78
CA LEU A 315 -3.26 17.70 -5.13
C LEU A 315 -1.91 17.27 -4.55
N ASP A 316 -0.80 17.56 -5.25
CA ASP A 316 0.56 17.28 -4.76
C ASP A 316 0.89 18.05 -3.47
N LYS A 317 0.56 19.35 -3.43
CA LYS A 317 0.75 20.16 -2.23
C LYS A 317 -0.04 19.62 -1.06
N HIS A 318 -1.28 19.20 -1.29
CA HIS A 318 -2.11 18.58 -0.27
C HIS A 318 -1.51 17.26 0.23
N LEU A 319 -1.09 16.38 -0.68
CA LEU A 319 -0.46 15.11 -0.34
C LEU A 319 0.77 15.33 0.57
N ARG A 320 1.69 16.22 0.16
CA ARG A 320 2.87 16.56 0.96
C ARG A 320 2.53 17.14 2.34
N GLN A 321 1.48 17.96 2.42
CA GLN A 321 1.01 18.52 3.69
C GLN A 321 0.46 17.42 4.61
N VAL A 322 -0.31 16.47 4.08
CA VAL A 322 -0.87 15.36 4.85
C VAL A 322 0.24 14.42 5.32
N ILE A 323 1.21 14.08 4.47
CA ILE A 323 2.37 13.28 4.85
C ILE A 323 3.12 13.93 6.03
N LYS A 324 3.53 15.20 5.88
CA LYS A 324 4.22 15.95 6.94
C LYS A 324 3.41 15.97 8.24
N LYS A 325 2.10 16.15 8.16
CA LYS A 325 1.21 16.16 9.32
C LYS A 325 1.12 14.78 9.98
N THR A 326 1.04 13.71 9.19
CA THR A 326 0.97 12.34 9.71
C THR A 326 2.27 11.96 10.41
N GLU A 327 3.42 12.26 9.82
CA GLU A 327 4.73 12.00 10.41
C GLU A 327 5.00 12.83 11.69
N ALA A 328 4.58 14.10 11.69
CA ALA A 328 4.85 14.99 12.83
C ALA A 328 3.92 14.76 14.05
N ASN A 329 2.66 14.41 13.81
CA ASN A 329 1.62 14.45 14.85
C ASN A 329 1.01 13.09 15.19
N SER A 330 1.42 12.01 14.55
CA SER A 330 0.84 10.69 14.80
C SER A 330 1.88 9.67 15.26
N ASN A 331 1.41 8.72 16.10
CA ASN A 331 2.19 7.52 16.46
C ASN A 331 2.10 6.46 15.34
N ILE A 332 1.99 6.91 14.07
CA ILE A 332 1.83 6.04 12.91
C ILE A 332 3.12 6.10 12.10
N GLU A 333 3.71 4.94 11.88
CA GLU A 333 4.82 4.78 10.94
C GLU A 333 4.25 4.76 9.51
N LEU A 334 4.60 5.74 8.69
CA LEU A 334 4.20 5.82 7.28
C LEU A 334 5.30 5.21 6.40
N LEU A 335 4.89 4.29 5.50
CA LEU A 335 5.78 3.58 4.56
C LEU A 335 5.24 3.66 3.14
#